data_2db59d964473b703160f8c03f28801f3
#
_entry.id   2db59d964473b703160f8c03f28801f3
#
_cell.length_a   1.000
_cell.length_b   1.000
_cell.length_c   1.000
_cell.angle_alpha   90.00
_cell.angle_beta   90.00
_cell.angle_gamma   90.00
#
_symmetry.space_group_name_H-M   'P 1'
#
loop_
_entity.id
_entity.type
_entity.pdbx_description
1 polymer ?
#
loop_
_entity_poly.entity_id
_entity_poly.type
_entity_poly.pdbx_seq_one_letter_code
_entity_poly.pdbx_strand_id
1 'polypeptide(L)'
;MRKIKKLAMLPLLILALVFTGCGPTARNTEQTGPADIADDSIYKEMTGNVVVFGTSIWAIEPGPTGIASRLEEITSFKVKDNSVSGSMATRVEDDYLSDGSLISILLYNDDIYSRRMRDSIKEADYVILAFGGNDYYRGVPASGGGNSFENAMKLAVSTIKEMNPDAHIILIPPLNGWALIDGEYVSPMEIDFGSGTLGDFIDVVERVAREEDLLCVNMSEVIVFSKDEPLKYFEDGSHLTESGRMLYAQYLAERIYGYYYSD
;
A
#
# COMPACT_ATOMS: atom_id res chain seq x y z
N MET A 1 -17.28 38.17 5.99
CA MET A 1 -17.16 36.93 5.23
C MET A 1 -16.04 37.08 4.20
N ARG A 2 -14.83 36.59 4.48
CA ARG A 2 -13.69 36.64 3.54
C ARG A 2 -13.61 35.31 2.85
N LYS A 3 -13.78 35.29 1.51
CA LYS A 3 -13.59 34.11 0.66
C LYS A 3 -12.09 33.80 0.55
N ILE A 4 -11.67 32.64 1.02
CA ILE A 4 -10.33 32.13 0.80
C ILE A 4 -10.31 31.54 -0.61
N LYS A 5 -9.45 32.11 -1.48
CA LYS A 5 -9.21 31.63 -2.84
C LYS A 5 -8.47 30.30 -2.75
N LYS A 6 -8.95 29.30 -3.49
CA LYS A 6 -8.22 28.03 -3.72
C LYS A 6 -6.83 28.33 -4.25
N LEU A 7 -5.81 27.91 -3.50
CA LEU A 7 -4.42 28.00 -3.90
C LEU A 7 -4.13 26.78 -4.78
N ALA A 8 -3.66 27.00 -5.98
CA ALA A 8 -3.23 25.95 -6.90
C ALA A 8 -2.01 25.23 -6.29
N MET A 9 -2.07 23.92 -6.19
CA MET A 9 -0.95 23.09 -5.70
C MET A 9 0.21 23.14 -6.72
N LEU A 10 1.28 23.78 -6.31
CA LEU A 10 2.59 23.66 -6.94
C LEU A 10 3.24 22.35 -6.44
N PRO A 11 4.10 21.69 -7.23
CA PRO A 11 4.71 20.44 -6.80
C PRO A 11 5.57 20.66 -5.57
N LEU A 12 5.38 19.81 -4.61
CA LEU A 12 6.06 19.52 -3.37
C LEU A 12 7.20 20.49 -2.98
N LEU A 13 6.83 21.62 -2.39
CA LEU A 13 7.74 22.39 -1.57
C LEU A 13 7.27 22.24 -0.13
N ILE A 14 8.07 21.53 0.67
CA ILE A 14 7.81 21.25 2.08
C ILE A 14 7.75 22.58 2.83
N LEU A 15 6.57 22.94 3.38
CA LEU A 15 6.41 24.10 4.25
C LEU A 15 6.47 23.65 5.69
N ALA A 16 7.51 24.08 6.39
CA ALA A 16 7.78 23.79 7.78
C ALA A 16 6.85 24.55 8.72
N LEU A 17 6.25 23.87 9.68
CA LEU A 17 5.54 24.47 10.82
C LEU A 17 6.06 23.86 12.13
N VAL A 18 6.59 24.71 12.99
CA VAL A 18 7.14 24.38 14.29
C VAL A 18 6.04 24.24 15.34
N PHE A 19 6.01 23.12 16.06
CA PHE A 19 5.36 23.03 17.37
C PHE A 19 6.26 22.31 18.38
N THR A 20 6.55 23.01 19.48
CA THR A 20 7.25 22.47 20.65
C THR A 20 6.22 21.85 21.62
N GLY A 21 6.41 20.61 22.03
CA GLY A 21 5.58 19.99 23.07
C GLY A 21 6.21 18.73 23.64
N CYS A 22 6.35 18.70 24.96
CA CYS A 22 6.92 17.62 25.77
C CYS A 22 6.16 16.31 25.67
N GLY A 23 6.94 15.19 25.59
CA GLY A 23 6.44 13.85 25.47
C GLY A 23 6.04 13.12 26.75
N PRO A 24 5.51 11.93 26.66
CA PRO A 24 5.68 10.92 27.69
C PRO A 24 6.34 9.63 27.20
N THR A 25 7.04 9.05 28.13
CA THR A 25 7.85 7.83 28.18
C THR A 25 7.37 6.63 27.36
N ALA A 26 8.27 6.14 26.48
CA ALA A 26 8.15 4.89 25.75
C ALA A 26 8.25 3.66 26.69
N ARG A 27 7.38 2.68 26.50
CA ARG A 27 7.57 1.30 26.99
C ARG A 27 8.51 0.59 26.02
N ASN A 28 9.61 0.07 26.54
CA ASN A 28 10.48 -0.86 25.85
C ASN A 28 9.70 -2.14 25.48
N THR A 29 9.43 -2.34 24.21
CA THR A 29 9.22 -3.67 23.65
C THR A 29 10.57 -4.12 23.07
N GLU A 30 11.08 -5.24 23.55
CA GLU A 30 12.27 -5.88 22.98
C GLU A 30 12.03 -6.12 21.49
N GLN A 31 12.84 -5.46 20.65
CA GLN A 31 12.93 -5.72 19.22
C GLN A 31 13.54 -7.11 19.05
N THR A 32 12.73 -8.09 18.71
CA THR A 32 13.24 -9.29 18.05
C THR A 32 13.75 -8.85 16.69
N GLY A 33 15.07 -8.92 16.49
CA GLY A 33 15.69 -8.73 15.20
C GLY A 33 15.09 -9.71 14.15
N PRO A 34 15.37 -9.49 12.85
CA PRO A 34 14.87 -10.39 11.83
C PRO A 34 15.25 -11.82 12.21
N ALA A 35 14.24 -12.67 12.31
CA ALA A 35 14.42 -14.10 12.53
C ALA A 35 15.44 -14.60 11.48
N ASP A 36 16.34 -15.48 11.90
CA ASP A 36 17.24 -16.22 11.00
C ASP A 36 16.42 -16.63 9.78
N ILE A 37 16.96 -16.34 8.58
CA ILE A 37 16.32 -16.62 7.29
C ILE A 37 15.85 -18.06 7.35
N ALA A 38 14.52 -18.24 7.51
CA ALA A 38 13.91 -19.55 7.41
C ALA A 38 14.27 -20.11 6.04
N ASP A 39 14.46 -21.41 5.96
CA ASP A 39 14.73 -22.10 4.69
C ASP A 39 13.63 -21.72 3.69
N ASP A 40 13.94 -20.78 2.78
CA ASP A 40 13.00 -20.24 1.78
C ASP A 40 12.45 -21.34 0.86
N SER A 41 13.01 -22.56 0.94
CA SER A 41 12.56 -23.70 0.15
C SER A 41 11.09 -24.05 0.35
N ILE A 42 10.53 -23.80 1.53
CA ILE A 42 9.11 -24.04 1.83
C ILE A 42 8.17 -23.16 0.99
N TYR A 43 8.58 -21.93 0.69
CA TYR A 43 7.76 -21.01 -0.10
C TYR A 43 7.70 -21.39 -1.59
N LYS A 44 8.58 -22.28 -2.06
CA LYS A 44 8.54 -22.82 -3.43
C LYS A 44 7.32 -23.71 -3.71
N GLU A 45 6.62 -24.13 -2.68
CA GLU A 45 5.34 -24.84 -2.81
C GLU A 45 4.20 -23.90 -3.24
N MET A 46 4.33 -22.59 -2.99
CA MET A 46 3.33 -21.61 -3.41
C MET A 46 3.40 -21.40 -4.91
N THR A 47 2.34 -21.79 -5.60
CA THR A 47 2.19 -21.70 -7.06
C THR A 47 0.94 -20.92 -7.42
N GLY A 48 0.88 -20.36 -8.62
CA GLY A 48 -0.29 -19.68 -9.15
C GLY A 48 0.03 -18.33 -9.78
N ASN A 49 -1.00 -17.73 -10.36
CA ASN A 49 -0.95 -16.41 -10.98
C ASN A 49 -1.32 -15.36 -9.95
N VAL A 50 -0.40 -14.47 -9.64
CA VAL A 50 -0.63 -13.32 -8.75
C VAL A 50 -0.77 -12.07 -9.59
N VAL A 51 -1.85 -11.33 -9.39
CA VAL A 51 -2.06 -10.02 -10.01
C VAL A 51 -2.00 -8.95 -8.93
N VAL A 52 -1.16 -7.94 -9.13
CA VAL A 52 -0.99 -6.84 -8.18
C VAL A 52 -1.57 -5.57 -8.75
N PHE A 53 -2.39 -4.89 -7.96
CA PHE A 53 -2.76 -3.49 -8.15
C PHE A 53 -2.19 -2.69 -6.99
N GLY A 54 -1.34 -1.73 -7.28
CA GLY A 54 -0.64 -0.96 -6.28
C GLY A 54 -0.19 0.40 -6.80
N THR A 55 0.71 0.99 -6.06
CA THR A 55 1.23 2.34 -6.30
C THR A 55 2.70 2.31 -6.71
N SER A 56 3.39 3.46 -6.59
CA SER A 56 4.83 3.57 -6.88
C SER A 56 5.71 2.59 -6.09
N ILE A 57 5.28 2.14 -4.92
CA ILE A 57 6.04 1.19 -4.11
C ILE A 57 6.32 -0.11 -4.88
N TRP A 58 5.35 -0.56 -5.69
CA TRP A 58 5.51 -1.71 -6.57
C TRP A 58 6.05 -1.32 -7.95
N ALA A 59 5.56 -0.19 -8.53
CA ALA A 59 5.79 0.18 -9.92
C ALA A 59 7.17 0.80 -10.21
N ILE A 60 7.86 1.42 -9.23
CA ILE A 60 9.09 2.20 -9.47
C ILE A 60 10.27 1.32 -9.87
N GLU A 61 10.37 0.13 -9.31
CA GLU A 61 11.46 -0.81 -9.59
C GLU A 61 10.92 -2.09 -10.25
N PRO A 62 10.59 -2.06 -11.54
CA PRO A 62 10.03 -3.23 -12.22
C PRO A 62 11.09 -4.31 -12.56
N GLY A 63 12.36 -4.05 -12.24
CA GLY A 63 13.48 -4.95 -12.52
C GLY A 63 13.71 -6.03 -11.46
N PRO A 64 14.87 -6.71 -11.52
CA PRO A 64 15.19 -7.85 -10.63
C PRO A 64 15.19 -7.51 -9.13
N THR A 65 15.32 -6.23 -8.78
CA THR A 65 15.31 -5.75 -7.40
C THR A 65 13.91 -5.30 -6.95
N GLY A 66 12.91 -5.37 -7.81
CA GLY A 66 11.52 -5.01 -7.50
C GLY A 66 10.81 -6.07 -6.66
N ILE A 67 9.75 -5.67 -5.96
CA ILE A 67 8.98 -6.55 -5.05
C ILE A 67 8.41 -7.75 -5.84
N ALA A 68 7.85 -7.52 -7.02
CA ALA A 68 7.27 -8.57 -7.85
C ALA A 68 8.31 -9.66 -8.20
N SER A 69 9.48 -9.25 -8.71
CA SER A 69 10.57 -10.19 -9.06
C SER A 69 11.13 -10.90 -7.84
N ARG A 70 11.24 -10.22 -6.69
CA ARG A 70 11.68 -10.86 -5.43
C ARG A 70 10.65 -11.88 -4.93
N LEU A 71 9.36 -11.60 -5.08
CA LEU A 71 8.31 -12.55 -4.72
C LEU A 71 8.38 -13.80 -5.62
N GLU A 72 8.59 -13.66 -6.93
CA GLU A 72 8.81 -14.78 -7.86
C GLU A 72 10.09 -15.56 -7.52
N GLU A 73 11.16 -14.87 -7.11
CA GLU A 73 12.41 -15.50 -6.68
C GLU A 73 12.23 -16.38 -5.45
N ILE A 74 11.45 -15.94 -4.46
CA ILE A 74 11.20 -16.65 -3.20
C ILE A 74 10.19 -17.79 -3.39
N THR A 75 9.18 -17.59 -4.23
CA THR A 75 8.06 -18.51 -4.43
C THR A 75 8.13 -19.17 -5.81
N SER A 76 7.08 -19.89 -6.20
CA SER A 76 6.81 -20.34 -7.58
C SER A 76 5.63 -19.60 -8.21
N PHE A 77 5.24 -18.44 -7.66
CA PHE A 77 4.22 -17.58 -8.25
C PHE A 77 4.67 -17.01 -9.60
N LYS A 78 3.69 -16.67 -10.42
CA LYS A 78 3.86 -15.82 -11.61
C LYS A 78 3.19 -14.49 -11.31
N VAL A 79 3.98 -13.45 -11.13
CA VAL A 79 3.48 -12.15 -10.69
C VAL A 79 3.27 -11.21 -11.88
N LYS A 80 2.04 -10.78 -12.08
CA LYS A 80 1.69 -9.71 -13.02
C LYS A 80 1.46 -8.43 -12.24
N ASP A 81 2.41 -7.53 -12.30
CA ASP A 81 2.32 -6.22 -11.68
C ASP A 81 1.57 -5.23 -12.57
N ASN A 82 0.39 -4.83 -12.15
CA ASN A 82 -0.47 -3.79 -12.76
C ASN A 82 -0.42 -2.49 -11.95
N SER A 83 0.59 -2.29 -11.12
CA SER A 83 0.72 -1.09 -10.31
C SER A 83 1.02 0.15 -11.13
N VAL A 84 0.48 1.29 -10.70
CA VAL A 84 0.65 2.58 -11.35
C VAL A 84 1.20 3.60 -10.37
N SER A 85 2.35 4.20 -10.70
CA SER A 85 2.97 5.23 -9.85
C SER A 85 2.03 6.42 -9.65
N GLY A 86 1.86 6.86 -8.41
CA GLY A 86 0.95 7.95 -8.05
C GLY A 86 -0.53 7.58 -8.01
N SER A 87 -0.88 6.31 -8.32
CA SER A 87 -2.26 5.83 -8.31
C SER A 87 -2.87 5.86 -6.90
N MET A 88 -4.19 6.11 -6.88
CA MET A 88 -5.05 6.02 -5.70
C MET A 88 -5.99 4.82 -5.83
N ALA A 89 -6.58 4.37 -4.72
CA ALA A 89 -7.75 3.49 -4.81
C ALA A 89 -8.96 4.28 -5.29
N THR A 90 -9.14 5.48 -4.76
CA THR A 90 -10.31 6.34 -4.96
C THR A 90 -10.24 7.09 -6.29
N ARG A 91 -11.39 7.17 -6.97
CA ARG A 91 -11.55 8.06 -8.14
C ARG A 91 -11.97 9.45 -7.68
N VAL A 92 -11.16 10.45 -7.97
CA VAL A 92 -11.46 11.86 -7.70
C VAL A 92 -11.81 12.55 -9.02
N GLU A 93 -13.01 13.12 -9.12
CA GLU A 93 -13.42 13.88 -10.30
C GLU A 93 -12.50 15.08 -10.51
N ASP A 94 -12.21 15.43 -11.77
CA ASP A 94 -11.31 16.52 -12.18
C ASP A 94 -9.82 16.36 -11.78
N ASP A 95 -9.40 15.21 -11.28
CA ASP A 95 -7.98 14.89 -11.10
C ASP A 95 -7.49 13.94 -12.20
N TYR A 96 -6.62 14.45 -13.09
CA TYR A 96 -6.06 13.67 -14.21
C TYR A 96 -5.30 12.40 -13.77
N LEU A 97 -4.76 12.38 -12.55
CA LEU A 97 -4.12 11.19 -11.98
C LEU A 97 -5.15 10.13 -11.51
N SER A 98 -6.40 10.53 -11.38
CA SER A 98 -7.51 9.66 -11.02
C SER A 98 -7.89 8.68 -12.14
N ASP A 99 -7.52 8.94 -13.39
CA ASP A 99 -7.76 8.01 -14.49
C ASP A 99 -7.01 6.68 -14.31
N GLY A 100 -5.86 6.72 -13.63
CA GLY A 100 -5.10 5.53 -13.21
C GLY A 100 -5.51 4.95 -11.85
N SER A 101 -6.57 5.46 -11.21
CA SER A 101 -7.02 4.93 -9.92
C SER A 101 -7.62 3.52 -10.07
N LEU A 102 -7.55 2.74 -8.96
CA LEU A 102 -8.10 1.38 -8.95
C LEU A 102 -9.57 1.35 -9.41
N ILE A 103 -10.39 2.24 -8.86
CA ILE A 103 -11.82 2.31 -9.23
C ILE A 103 -12.01 2.73 -10.69
N SER A 104 -11.19 3.63 -11.23
CA SER A 104 -11.25 3.98 -12.65
C SER A 104 -10.90 2.78 -13.54
N ILE A 105 -9.85 2.05 -13.21
CA ILE A 105 -9.44 0.83 -13.94
C ILE A 105 -10.54 -0.23 -13.89
N LEU A 106 -11.12 -0.47 -12.73
CA LEU A 106 -12.09 -1.55 -12.57
C LEU A 106 -13.44 -1.25 -13.22
N LEU A 107 -13.94 0.00 -13.17
CA LEU A 107 -15.33 0.31 -13.48
C LEU A 107 -15.56 1.32 -14.59
N TYR A 108 -14.62 2.24 -14.83
CA TYR A 108 -14.90 3.39 -15.70
C TYR A 108 -14.08 3.41 -16.99
N ASN A 109 -12.83 2.98 -16.95
CA ASN A 109 -11.95 3.06 -18.11
C ASN A 109 -12.21 1.90 -19.08
N ASP A 110 -12.38 2.23 -20.37
CA ASP A 110 -12.55 1.25 -21.43
C ASP A 110 -11.40 1.25 -22.45
N ASP A 111 -10.25 1.77 -22.06
CA ASP A 111 -9.03 1.70 -22.83
C ASP A 111 -8.41 0.29 -22.81
N ILE A 112 -7.47 0.05 -23.73
CA ILE A 112 -6.86 -1.28 -23.88
C ILE A 112 -6.06 -1.72 -22.65
N TYR A 113 -5.46 -0.79 -21.90
CA TYR A 113 -4.66 -1.10 -20.72
C TYR A 113 -5.56 -1.51 -19.57
N SER A 114 -6.59 -0.72 -19.27
CA SER A 114 -7.57 -1.02 -18.23
C SER A 114 -8.30 -2.35 -18.50
N ARG A 115 -8.66 -2.63 -19.75
CA ARG A 115 -9.23 -3.93 -20.14
C ARG A 115 -8.27 -5.08 -19.87
N ARG A 116 -6.99 -4.97 -20.24
CA ARG A 116 -5.97 -6.00 -19.98
C ARG A 116 -5.74 -6.23 -18.49
N MET A 117 -5.80 -5.17 -17.69
CA MET A 117 -5.69 -5.26 -16.25
C MET A 117 -6.89 -6.03 -15.66
N ARG A 118 -8.13 -5.69 -16.08
CA ARG A 118 -9.33 -6.44 -15.67
C ARG A 118 -9.31 -7.90 -16.14
N ASP A 119 -8.88 -8.16 -17.36
CA ASP A 119 -8.79 -9.53 -17.88
C ASP A 119 -7.80 -10.38 -17.07
N SER A 120 -6.73 -9.78 -16.54
CA SER A 120 -5.81 -10.52 -15.69
C SER A 120 -6.42 -10.99 -14.37
N ILE A 121 -7.42 -10.27 -13.84
CA ILE A 121 -8.12 -10.69 -12.61
C ILE A 121 -8.85 -12.02 -12.83
N LYS A 122 -9.41 -12.24 -14.02
CA LYS A 122 -10.17 -13.46 -14.34
C LYS A 122 -9.31 -14.73 -14.32
N GLU A 123 -8.01 -14.57 -14.51
CA GLU A 123 -7.03 -15.68 -14.59
C GLU A 123 -6.15 -15.75 -13.32
N ALA A 124 -6.42 -14.88 -12.33
CA ALA A 124 -5.62 -14.81 -11.12
C ALA A 124 -6.06 -15.84 -10.08
N ASP A 125 -5.09 -16.51 -9.45
CA ASP A 125 -5.31 -17.27 -8.22
C ASP A 125 -5.27 -16.32 -7.00
N TYR A 126 -4.47 -15.26 -7.09
CA TYR A 126 -4.35 -14.24 -6.05
C TYR A 126 -4.43 -12.83 -6.64
N VAL A 127 -5.17 -11.93 -5.97
CA VAL A 127 -5.22 -10.50 -6.30
C VAL A 127 -4.77 -9.69 -5.11
N ILE A 128 -3.69 -8.93 -5.27
CA ILE A 128 -3.12 -8.07 -4.23
C ILE A 128 -3.55 -6.63 -4.48
N LEU A 129 -4.11 -5.96 -3.46
CA LEU A 129 -4.45 -4.55 -3.46
C LEU A 129 -3.59 -3.80 -2.44
N ALA A 130 -2.69 -2.91 -2.91
CA ALA A 130 -1.73 -2.18 -2.08
C ALA A 130 -1.91 -0.66 -2.27
N PHE A 131 -2.86 -0.05 -1.55
CA PHE A 131 -3.28 1.34 -1.69
C PHE A 131 -3.41 2.07 -0.35
N GLY A 132 -3.65 3.37 -0.43
CA GLY A 132 -4.00 4.25 0.68
C GLY A 132 -3.01 5.39 0.88
N GLY A 133 -1.72 5.21 0.56
CA GLY A 133 -0.72 6.26 0.74
C GLY A 133 -1.01 7.51 -0.11
N ASN A 134 -1.29 7.34 -1.40
CA ASN A 134 -1.63 8.46 -2.28
C ASN A 134 -3.01 9.06 -1.97
N ASP A 135 -3.98 8.23 -1.56
CA ASP A 135 -5.28 8.73 -1.09
C ASP A 135 -5.10 9.65 0.13
N TYR A 136 -4.29 9.23 1.10
CA TYR A 136 -3.92 10.03 2.27
C TYR A 136 -3.25 11.36 1.89
N TYR A 137 -2.18 11.33 1.09
CA TYR A 137 -1.45 12.54 0.68
C TYR A 137 -2.28 13.52 -0.16
N ARG A 138 -3.34 13.04 -0.81
CA ARG A 138 -4.23 13.87 -1.62
C ARG A 138 -5.46 14.35 -0.88
N GLY A 139 -5.57 14.06 0.41
CA GLY A 139 -6.67 14.53 1.24
C GLY A 139 -8.00 13.86 0.90
N VAL A 140 -7.98 12.63 0.39
CA VAL A 140 -9.18 11.80 0.28
C VAL A 140 -9.63 11.42 1.68
N PRO A 141 -10.92 11.52 2.04
CA PRO A 141 -11.38 11.07 3.34
C PRO A 141 -11.10 9.57 3.54
N ALA A 142 -10.48 9.20 4.67
CA ALA A 142 -10.21 7.80 4.98
C ALA A 142 -11.49 6.98 5.03
N SER A 143 -12.53 7.53 5.71
CA SER A 143 -13.85 6.89 5.86
C SER A 143 -14.97 7.92 5.82
N GLY A 144 -16.22 7.48 5.96
CA GLY A 144 -17.39 8.31 5.85
C GLY A 144 -18.12 8.08 4.54
N GLY A 145 -19.24 8.69 4.27
CA GLY A 145 -20.03 8.47 3.05
C GLY A 145 -19.36 9.01 1.77
N GLY A 146 -19.92 8.69 0.63
CA GLY A 146 -19.53 9.24 -0.68
C GLY A 146 -18.20 8.72 -1.19
N ASN A 147 -17.32 9.61 -1.64
CA ASN A 147 -16.06 9.29 -2.29
C ASN A 147 -14.92 9.18 -1.26
N SER A 148 -14.98 8.17 -0.38
CA SER A 148 -13.95 7.87 0.62
C SER A 148 -13.08 6.69 0.20
N PHE A 149 -11.89 6.60 0.77
CA PHE A 149 -10.98 5.47 0.57
C PHE A 149 -11.62 4.14 1.00
N GLU A 150 -12.34 4.12 2.13
CA GLU A 150 -13.07 2.93 2.59
C GLU A 150 -14.07 2.42 1.55
N ASN A 151 -14.88 3.32 0.99
CA ASN A 151 -15.86 2.93 -0.03
C ASN A 151 -15.17 2.45 -1.31
N ALA A 152 -14.06 3.05 -1.71
CA ALA A 152 -13.28 2.61 -2.85
C ALA A 152 -12.72 1.20 -2.64
N MET A 153 -12.16 0.90 -1.47
CA MET A 153 -11.64 -0.44 -1.15
C MET A 153 -12.76 -1.50 -1.12
N LYS A 154 -13.89 -1.21 -0.48
CA LYS A 154 -15.06 -2.12 -0.46
C LYS A 154 -15.60 -2.38 -1.87
N LEU A 155 -15.71 -1.33 -2.67
CA LEU A 155 -16.16 -1.45 -4.07
C LEU A 155 -15.18 -2.25 -4.93
N ALA A 156 -13.87 -2.05 -4.74
CA ALA A 156 -12.85 -2.83 -5.44
C ALA A 156 -12.92 -4.32 -5.08
N VAL A 157 -13.01 -4.64 -3.79
CA VAL A 157 -13.15 -6.03 -3.31
C VAL A 157 -14.40 -6.69 -3.89
N SER A 158 -15.57 -6.04 -3.82
CA SER A 158 -16.81 -6.60 -4.36
C SER A 158 -16.72 -6.81 -5.88
N THR A 159 -16.16 -5.84 -6.61
CA THR A 159 -16.00 -5.94 -8.07
C THR A 159 -15.05 -7.09 -8.45
N ILE A 160 -13.96 -7.28 -7.73
CA ILE A 160 -13.03 -8.39 -7.98
C ILE A 160 -13.69 -9.73 -7.69
N LYS A 161 -14.43 -9.87 -6.57
CA LYS A 161 -15.20 -11.08 -6.24
C LYS A 161 -16.26 -11.40 -7.31
N GLU A 162 -16.87 -10.38 -7.93
CA GLU A 162 -17.80 -10.58 -9.06
C GLU A 162 -17.07 -11.04 -10.33
N MET A 163 -15.87 -10.52 -10.59
CA MET A 163 -15.09 -10.87 -11.79
C MET A 163 -14.43 -12.25 -11.69
N ASN A 164 -13.98 -12.61 -10.50
CA ASN A 164 -13.33 -13.90 -10.19
C ASN A 164 -13.62 -14.29 -8.74
N PRO A 165 -14.70 -15.05 -8.49
CA PRO A 165 -15.10 -15.46 -7.14
C PRO A 165 -14.12 -16.45 -6.48
N ASP A 166 -13.25 -17.09 -7.25
CA ASP A 166 -12.30 -18.08 -6.77
C ASP A 166 -10.95 -17.45 -6.41
N ALA A 167 -10.70 -16.18 -6.76
CA ALA A 167 -9.46 -15.50 -6.45
C ALA A 167 -9.32 -15.19 -4.95
N HIS A 168 -8.16 -15.50 -4.39
CA HIS A 168 -7.77 -15.05 -3.06
C HIS A 168 -7.37 -13.57 -3.10
N ILE A 169 -8.15 -12.70 -2.46
CA ILE A 169 -7.83 -11.27 -2.38
C ILE A 169 -6.99 -11.01 -1.14
N ILE A 170 -5.89 -10.27 -1.31
CA ILE A 170 -4.96 -9.88 -0.24
C ILE A 170 -4.91 -8.36 -0.19
N LEU A 171 -5.17 -7.79 0.98
CA LEU A 171 -5.10 -6.36 1.20
C LEU A 171 -3.80 -5.97 1.92
N ILE A 172 -3.14 -4.94 1.41
CA ILE A 172 -1.91 -4.40 2.00
C ILE A 172 -2.12 -2.92 2.32
N PRO A 173 -2.12 -2.56 3.62
CA PRO A 173 -2.20 -1.18 4.07
C PRO A 173 -1.02 -0.32 3.58
N PRO A 174 -1.17 1.02 3.55
CA PRO A 174 -0.06 1.90 3.22
C PRO A 174 1.08 1.77 4.24
N LEU A 175 2.32 1.91 3.75
CA LEU A 175 3.51 1.87 4.59
C LEU A 175 3.64 3.13 5.45
N ASN A 176 4.02 2.92 6.71
CA ASN A 176 4.40 3.99 7.61
C ASN A 176 5.89 4.34 7.44
N GLY A 177 6.19 5.18 6.45
CA GLY A 177 7.51 5.71 6.22
C GLY A 177 7.82 6.94 7.08
N TRP A 178 8.37 8.00 6.45
CA TRP A 178 8.64 9.26 7.13
C TRP A 178 8.40 10.47 6.22
N ALA A 179 8.16 11.61 6.83
CA ALA A 179 8.19 12.93 6.20
C ALA A 179 9.30 13.78 6.83
N LEU A 180 9.93 14.64 6.05
CA LEU A 180 10.91 15.60 6.58
C LEU A 180 10.21 16.93 6.84
N ILE A 181 10.04 17.29 8.12
CA ILE A 181 9.41 18.53 8.56
C ILE A 181 10.41 19.31 9.41
N ASP A 182 10.73 20.52 9.01
CA ASP A 182 11.71 21.40 9.68
C ASP A 182 13.10 20.76 9.91
N GLY A 183 13.50 19.83 9.03
CA GLY A 183 14.76 19.10 9.15
C GLY A 183 14.70 17.90 10.09
N GLU A 184 13.53 17.55 10.61
CA GLU A 184 13.32 16.36 11.43
C GLU A 184 12.50 15.31 10.70
N TYR A 185 12.84 14.03 10.92
CA TYR A 185 12.07 12.89 10.42
C TYR A 185 10.85 12.66 11.30
N VAL A 186 9.66 12.72 10.71
CA VAL A 186 8.37 12.59 11.40
C VAL A 186 7.56 11.47 10.77
N SER A 187 6.90 10.68 11.60
CA SER A 187 5.98 9.63 11.12
C SER A 187 4.70 10.23 10.54
N PRO A 188 4.25 9.83 9.34
CA PRO A 188 2.95 10.21 8.78
C PRO A 188 1.73 9.80 9.62
N MET A 189 1.92 8.87 10.57
CA MET A 189 0.88 8.49 11.54
C MET A 189 0.42 9.66 12.43
N GLU A 190 1.26 10.69 12.56
CA GLU A 190 1.01 11.87 13.41
C GLU A 190 0.53 13.09 12.59
N ILE A 191 0.42 12.96 11.27
CA ILE A 191 0.12 14.07 10.38
C ILE A 191 -1.29 13.87 9.78
N ASP A 192 -2.15 14.88 9.91
CA ASP A 192 -3.47 14.93 9.25
C ASP A 192 -3.46 16.02 8.17
N PHE A 193 -3.66 15.62 6.91
CA PHE A 193 -3.82 16.54 5.77
C PHE A 193 -5.26 17.03 5.57
N GLY A 194 -6.12 16.87 6.57
CA GLY A 194 -7.51 17.34 6.56
C GLY A 194 -8.54 16.26 6.25
N SER A 195 -8.12 14.99 6.24
CA SER A 195 -9.00 13.85 5.91
C SER A 195 -8.70 12.59 6.71
N GLY A 196 -7.92 12.73 7.73
CA GLY A 196 -7.43 11.66 8.60
C GLY A 196 -5.91 11.54 8.57
N THR A 197 -5.37 10.78 9.51
CA THR A 197 -3.95 10.41 9.59
C THR A 197 -3.68 9.17 8.73
N LEU A 198 -2.41 8.87 8.45
CA LEU A 198 -2.07 7.59 7.76
C LEU A 198 -2.58 6.37 8.54
N GLY A 199 -2.65 6.46 9.87
CA GLY A 199 -3.22 5.43 10.74
C GLY A 199 -4.68 5.13 10.41
N ASP A 200 -5.49 6.16 10.12
CA ASP A 200 -6.89 5.95 9.75
C ASP A 200 -7.04 5.16 8.45
N PHE A 201 -6.10 5.32 7.50
CA PHE A 201 -6.08 4.55 6.25
C PHE A 201 -5.64 3.10 6.48
N ILE A 202 -4.68 2.86 7.36
CA ILE A 202 -4.28 1.51 7.78
C ILE A 202 -5.48 0.81 8.42
N ASP A 203 -6.13 1.46 9.40
CA ASP A 203 -7.31 0.94 10.09
C ASP A 203 -8.47 0.61 9.12
N VAL A 204 -8.64 1.40 8.07
CA VAL A 204 -9.63 1.13 7.02
C VAL A 204 -9.32 -0.18 6.31
N VAL A 205 -8.08 -0.38 5.85
CA VAL A 205 -7.71 -1.60 5.12
C VAL A 205 -7.85 -2.83 6.00
N GLU A 206 -7.39 -2.77 7.25
CA GLU A 206 -7.51 -3.87 8.22
C GLU A 206 -8.98 -4.18 8.54
N ARG A 207 -9.83 -3.14 8.65
CA ARG A 207 -11.27 -3.31 8.87
C ARG A 207 -11.94 -3.95 7.67
N VAL A 208 -11.68 -3.48 6.44
CA VAL A 208 -12.24 -4.06 5.21
C VAL A 208 -11.83 -5.52 5.06
N ALA A 209 -10.55 -5.84 5.31
CA ALA A 209 -10.08 -7.23 5.26
C ALA A 209 -10.82 -8.12 6.27
N ARG A 210 -11.01 -7.66 7.50
CA ARG A 210 -11.73 -8.40 8.53
C ARG A 210 -13.22 -8.57 8.21
N GLU A 211 -13.87 -7.52 7.69
CA GLU A 211 -15.30 -7.57 7.30
C GLU A 211 -15.57 -8.52 6.14
N GLU A 212 -14.60 -8.64 5.23
CA GLU A 212 -14.69 -9.43 3.99
C GLU A 212 -14.01 -10.81 4.09
N ASP A 213 -13.47 -11.16 5.28
CA ASP A 213 -12.72 -12.40 5.57
C ASP A 213 -11.54 -12.61 4.61
N LEU A 214 -10.67 -11.59 4.50
CA LEU A 214 -9.52 -11.55 3.61
C LEU A 214 -8.21 -11.49 4.39
N LEU A 215 -7.14 -12.01 3.80
CA LEU A 215 -5.80 -11.80 4.31
C LEU A 215 -5.42 -10.31 4.23
N CYS A 216 -5.03 -9.75 5.39
CA CYS A 216 -4.40 -8.44 5.48
C CYS A 216 -2.93 -8.60 5.87
N VAL A 217 -2.02 -7.98 5.10
CA VAL A 217 -0.59 -8.02 5.40
C VAL A 217 -0.10 -6.61 5.66
N ASN A 218 0.01 -6.25 6.94
CA ASN A 218 0.51 -4.94 7.35
C ASN A 218 2.04 -4.94 7.35
N MET A 219 2.64 -4.39 6.31
CA MET A 219 4.10 -4.33 6.15
C MET A 219 4.80 -3.48 7.22
N SER A 220 4.07 -2.61 7.93
CA SER A 220 4.62 -1.81 9.02
C SER A 220 4.95 -2.66 10.27
N GLU A 221 4.60 -3.93 10.29
CA GLU A 221 5.05 -4.87 11.33
C GLU A 221 6.54 -5.19 11.22
N VAL A 222 7.12 -5.14 10.01
CA VAL A 222 8.53 -5.47 9.76
C VAL A 222 9.33 -4.33 9.15
N ILE A 223 8.71 -3.49 8.33
CA ILE A 223 9.34 -2.30 7.74
C ILE A 223 9.01 -1.12 8.64
N VAL A 224 9.79 -0.98 9.71
CA VAL A 224 9.57 0.05 10.73
C VAL A 224 10.46 1.25 10.47
N PHE A 225 9.86 2.43 10.44
CA PHE A 225 10.61 3.68 10.43
C PHE A 225 11.34 3.88 11.77
N SER A 226 12.62 4.24 11.70
CA SER A 226 13.43 4.63 12.84
C SER A 226 14.08 5.98 12.60
N LYS A 227 14.00 6.89 13.57
CA LYS A 227 14.68 8.19 13.51
C LYS A 227 16.21 8.05 13.50
N ASP A 228 16.73 6.98 14.10
CA ASP A 228 18.18 6.72 14.16
C ASP A 228 18.73 6.17 12.83
N GLU A 229 17.87 5.45 12.06
CA GLU A 229 18.22 4.86 10.77
C GLU A 229 17.12 5.15 9.72
N PRO A 230 16.83 6.42 9.39
CA PRO A 230 15.67 6.78 8.56
C PRO A 230 15.76 6.23 7.13
N LEU A 231 16.96 6.01 6.62
CA LEU A 231 17.23 5.50 5.28
C LEU A 231 17.45 3.98 5.22
N LYS A 232 17.22 3.24 6.31
CA LYS A 232 17.44 1.80 6.33
C LYS A 232 16.53 1.07 5.34
N TYR A 233 15.24 1.38 5.34
CA TYR A 233 14.24 0.76 4.50
C TYR A 233 13.59 1.72 3.51
N PHE A 234 13.78 3.03 3.67
CA PHE A 234 13.17 4.08 2.86
C PHE A 234 14.24 4.98 2.21
N GLU A 235 14.11 5.25 0.92
CA GLU A 235 14.99 6.15 0.16
C GLU A 235 14.62 7.62 0.38
N ASP A 236 13.31 7.92 0.38
CA ASP A 236 12.74 9.26 0.42
C ASP A 236 11.55 9.41 1.38
N GLY A 237 11.38 8.44 2.27
CA GLY A 237 10.28 8.37 3.23
C GLY A 237 9.03 7.67 2.75
N SER A 238 8.90 7.43 1.45
CA SER A 238 7.76 6.72 0.85
C SER A 238 8.20 5.48 0.07
N HIS A 239 9.32 5.58 -0.66
CA HIS A 239 9.81 4.51 -1.52
C HIS A 239 10.86 3.67 -0.78
N LEU A 240 10.84 2.37 -1.06
CA LEU A 240 11.68 1.40 -0.37
C LEU A 240 13.08 1.32 -0.98
N THR A 241 14.11 1.20 -0.14
CA THR A 241 15.44 0.73 -0.53
C THR A 241 15.36 -0.71 -1.05
N GLU A 242 16.43 -1.21 -1.67
CA GLU A 242 16.50 -2.61 -2.08
C GLU A 242 16.30 -3.57 -0.89
N SER A 243 16.91 -3.28 0.26
CA SER A 243 16.70 -4.07 1.48
C SER A 243 15.25 -4.02 1.99
N GLY A 244 14.60 -2.86 1.86
CA GLY A 244 13.18 -2.72 2.17
C GLY A 244 12.29 -3.54 1.25
N ARG A 245 12.57 -3.57 -0.06
CA ARG A 245 11.83 -4.38 -1.04
C ARG A 245 12.04 -5.88 -0.82
N MET A 246 13.26 -6.29 -0.47
CA MET A 246 13.54 -7.69 -0.14
C MET A 246 12.75 -8.14 1.09
N LEU A 247 12.80 -7.37 2.17
CA LEU A 247 12.05 -7.65 3.39
C LEU A 247 10.55 -7.68 3.15
N TYR A 248 10.04 -6.76 2.30
CA TYR A 248 8.64 -6.72 1.88
C TYR A 248 8.22 -8.04 1.22
N ALA A 249 8.98 -8.50 0.22
CA ALA A 249 8.68 -9.72 -0.50
C ALA A 249 8.75 -10.97 0.39
N GLN A 250 9.75 -11.05 1.27
CA GLN A 250 9.91 -12.15 2.23
C GLN A 250 8.74 -12.21 3.21
N TYR A 251 8.39 -11.09 3.83
CA TYR A 251 7.29 -11.04 4.77
C TYR A 251 5.94 -11.33 4.11
N LEU A 252 5.73 -10.83 2.88
CA LEU A 252 4.52 -11.15 2.11
C LEU A 252 4.41 -12.64 1.83
N ALA A 253 5.51 -13.29 1.40
CA ALA A 253 5.55 -14.74 1.17
C ALA A 253 5.24 -15.52 2.46
N GLU A 254 5.86 -15.15 3.58
CA GLU A 254 5.61 -15.76 4.88
C GLU A 254 4.13 -15.68 5.28
N ARG A 255 3.52 -14.49 5.14
CA ARG A 255 2.12 -14.29 5.51
C ARG A 255 1.15 -15.04 4.61
N ILE A 256 1.40 -15.09 3.30
CA ILE A 256 0.61 -15.88 2.35
C ILE A 256 0.73 -17.37 2.68
N TYR A 257 1.96 -17.85 2.92
CA TYR A 257 2.19 -19.24 3.27
C TYR A 257 1.46 -19.62 4.57
N GLY A 258 1.62 -18.82 5.61
CA GLY A 258 0.98 -19.05 6.90
C GLY A 258 -0.54 -19.03 6.87
N TYR A 259 -1.14 -18.33 5.91
CA TYR A 259 -2.60 -18.21 5.81
C TYR A 259 -3.24 -19.28 4.90
N TYR A 260 -2.60 -19.64 3.79
CA TYR A 260 -3.19 -20.52 2.78
C TYR A 260 -2.55 -21.90 2.67
N TYR A 261 -1.34 -22.13 3.20
CA TYR A 261 -0.56 -23.33 3.00
C TYR A 261 -0.12 -24.05 4.30
N SER A 262 -0.20 -23.39 5.46
CA SER A 262 0.07 -24.06 6.73
C SER A 262 -1.20 -24.76 7.23
N ASP A 263 -1.10 -26.07 7.45
CA ASP A 263 -2.12 -26.92 8.07
C ASP A 263 -2.40 -26.54 9.55
#